data_14d9a8e6530aea5ca10b3f6840203551
#
_entry.id   14d9a8e6530aea5ca10b3f6840203551
#
_cell.length_a   1.000
_cell.length_b   1.000
_cell.length_c   1.000
_cell.angle_alpha   90.00
_cell.angle_beta   90.00
_cell.angle_gamma   90.00
#
_symmetry.space_group_name_H-M   'P 1'
#
loop_
_entity.id
_entity.type
_entity.pdbx_description
1 polymer ?
#
loop_
_entity_poly.entity_id
_entity_poly.type
_entity_poly.pdbx_seq_one_letter_code
_entity_poly.pdbx_strand_id
1 'polypeptide(L)'
;MVVTEISVKVESLSVSYLEFNQTLFNPLGKKREIFALDSLDFVVNRGDVVALIGRNGAGKSTLLKTIAGFLRPSQGKVETHGRVVLLAGADPGFFLDSTGMENIIQLADAYGVGEQEIEDFVSSIVDFAEIG
;
A
#
# COMPACT_ATOMS: atom_id res chain seq x y z
N MET A 1 10.82 -19.93 -25.15
CA MET A 1 10.11 -20.09 -23.90
C MET A 1 10.18 -18.73 -23.20
N VAL A 2 9.06 -17.98 -23.13
CA VAL A 2 9.06 -16.67 -22.44
C VAL A 2 9.03 -17.00 -20.95
N VAL A 3 10.11 -16.74 -20.24
CA VAL A 3 10.13 -16.83 -18.78
C VAL A 3 9.36 -15.59 -18.28
N THR A 4 8.14 -15.78 -17.85
CA THR A 4 7.33 -14.72 -17.28
C THR A 4 7.84 -14.46 -15.87
N GLU A 5 8.49 -13.32 -15.64
CA GLU A 5 8.93 -12.92 -14.30
C GLU A 5 7.72 -12.49 -13.48
N ILE A 6 7.57 -13.08 -12.30
CA ILE A 6 6.51 -12.73 -11.35
C ILE A 6 6.92 -11.42 -10.64
N SER A 7 6.02 -10.44 -10.62
CA SER A 7 6.18 -9.20 -9.85
C SER A 7 5.51 -9.27 -8.49
N VAL A 8 4.31 -9.87 -8.42
CA VAL A 8 3.57 -10.07 -7.16
C VAL A 8 2.97 -11.46 -7.14
N LYS A 9 3.14 -12.15 -6.03
CA LYS A 9 2.49 -13.44 -5.77
C LYS A 9 1.75 -13.37 -4.44
N VAL A 10 0.49 -13.71 -4.48
CA VAL A 10 -0.40 -13.74 -3.30
C VAL A 10 -0.90 -15.16 -3.13
N GLU A 11 -0.71 -15.73 -1.93
CA GLU A 11 -1.08 -17.10 -1.61
C GLU A 11 -1.92 -17.13 -0.33
N SER A 12 -3.17 -17.58 -0.45
CA SER A 12 -4.17 -17.76 0.61
C SER A 12 -4.27 -16.55 1.55
N LEU A 13 -4.19 -15.34 0.97
CA LEU A 13 -4.12 -14.09 1.70
C LEU A 13 -5.42 -13.78 2.40
N SER A 14 -5.37 -13.66 3.73
CA SER A 14 -6.47 -13.13 4.54
C SER A 14 -5.98 -11.98 5.41
N VAL A 15 -6.81 -10.95 5.52
CA VAL A 15 -6.59 -9.81 6.42
C VAL A 15 -7.85 -9.57 7.22
N SER A 16 -7.73 -9.65 8.54
CA SER A 16 -8.83 -9.42 9.48
C SER A 16 -8.56 -8.23 10.39
N TYR A 17 -9.64 -7.63 10.86
CA TYR A 17 -9.64 -6.57 11.86
C TYR A 17 -10.48 -7.01 13.05
N LEU A 18 -10.05 -6.61 14.24
CA LEU A 18 -10.84 -6.80 15.46
C LEU A 18 -11.77 -5.60 15.66
N GLU A 19 -13.06 -5.84 15.52
CA GLU A 19 -14.09 -4.87 15.88
C GLU A 19 -14.47 -5.02 17.35
N PHE A 20 -14.43 -3.93 18.08
CA PHE A 20 -14.86 -3.88 19.49
C PHE A 20 -16.26 -3.29 19.55
N ASN A 21 -17.26 -4.11 19.79
CA ASN A 21 -18.63 -3.67 19.95
C ASN A 21 -18.86 -3.25 21.42
N GLN A 22 -18.29 -2.10 21.80
CA GLN A 22 -18.51 -1.51 23.10
C GLN A 22 -19.72 -0.58 23.03
N THR A 23 -20.75 -0.87 23.82
CA THR A 23 -21.85 0.06 24.05
C THR A 23 -21.81 0.55 25.49
N LEU A 24 -22.38 1.74 25.76
CA LEU A 24 -22.49 2.31 27.11
C LEU A 24 -23.07 1.33 28.15
N PHE A 25 -23.86 0.34 27.71
CA PHE A 25 -24.50 -0.68 28.55
C PHE A 25 -23.73 -2.02 28.59
N ASN A 26 -22.68 -2.20 27.76
CA ASN A 26 -21.84 -3.40 27.77
C ASN A 26 -20.37 -3.06 27.55
N PRO A 27 -19.67 -2.63 28.62
CA PRO A 27 -18.24 -2.27 28.54
C PRO A 27 -17.32 -3.48 28.25
N LEU A 28 -17.79 -4.70 28.42
CA LEU A 28 -17.11 -5.96 28.10
C LEU A 28 -17.48 -6.49 26.69
N GLY A 29 -17.83 -5.61 25.77
CA GLY A 29 -18.27 -5.94 24.42
C GLY A 29 -17.48 -7.08 23.78
N LYS A 30 -18.16 -7.95 23.05
CA LYS A 30 -17.52 -9.09 22.35
C LYS A 30 -16.60 -8.57 21.24
N LYS A 31 -15.38 -9.06 21.23
CA LYS A 31 -14.47 -8.92 20.08
C LYS A 31 -15.05 -9.72 18.93
N ARG A 32 -15.24 -9.08 17.78
CA ARG A 32 -15.61 -9.75 16.53
C ARG A 32 -14.47 -9.57 15.54
N GLU A 33 -14.02 -10.65 14.98
CA GLU A 33 -13.08 -10.64 13.87
C GLU A 33 -13.85 -10.43 12.56
N ILE A 34 -13.46 -9.43 11.78
CA ILE A 34 -14.04 -9.12 10.48
C ILE A 34 -12.94 -9.27 9.45
N PHE A 35 -13.16 -10.15 8.48
CA PHE A 35 -12.26 -10.34 7.35
C PHE A 35 -12.52 -9.25 6.30
N ALA A 36 -11.49 -8.44 6.04
CA ALA A 36 -11.48 -7.51 4.92
C ALA A 36 -11.02 -8.18 3.62
N LEU A 37 -10.16 -9.19 3.74
CA LEU A 37 -9.75 -10.09 2.68
C LEU A 37 -9.86 -11.52 3.22
N ASP A 38 -10.34 -12.44 2.39
CA ASP A 38 -10.53 -13.84 2.76
C ASP A 38 -10.01 -14.75 1.65
N SER A 39 -8.90 -15.43 1.95
CA SER A 39 -8.26 -16.47 1.13
C SER A 39 -8.09 -16.11 -0.34
N LEU A 40 -7.41 -14.99 -0.62
CA LEU A 40 -7.11 -14.55 -1.99
C LEU A 40 -5.84 -15.21 -2.52
N ASP A 41 -5.93 -15.68 -3.78
CA ASP A 41 -4.82 -16.25 -4.53
C ASP A 41 -4.74 -15.60 -5.91
N PHE A 42 -3.60 -14.99 -6.25
CA PHE A 42 -3.33 -14.50 -7.61
C PHE A 42 -1.84 -14.23 -7.83
N VAL A 43 -1.48 -14.07 -9.09
CA VAL A 43 -0.14 -13.73 -9.54
C VAL A 43 -0.23 -12.56 -10.51
N VAL A 44 0.69 -11.60 -10.38
CA VAL A 44 0.90 -10.51 -11.31
C VAL A 44 2.30 -10.66 -11.90
N ASN A 45 2.39 -10.69 -13.22
CA ASN A 45 3.66 -10.80 -13.91
C ASN A 45 4.23 -9.41 -14.23
N ARG A 46 5.50 -9.37 -14.52
CA ARG A 46 6.17 -8.15 -14.96
C ARG A 46 5.53 -7.63 -16.26
N GLY A 47 5.18 -6.35 -16.25
CA GLY A 47 4.50 -5.68 -17.35
C GLY A 47 2.98 -5.77 -17.34
N ASP A 48 2.39 -6.56 -16.43
CA ASP A 48 0.94 -6.62 -16.31
C ASP A 48 0.36 -5.32 -15.75
N VAL A 49 -0.84 -4.98 -16.21
CA VAL A 49 -1.70 -3.94 -15.64
C VAL A 49 -2.95 -4.60 -15.09
N VAL A 50 -3.14 -4.52 -13.78
CA VAL A 50 -4.23 -5.17 -13.08
C VAL A 50 -5.19 -4.12 -12.51
N ALA A 51 -6.50 -4.26 -12.78
CA ALA A 51 -7.53 -3.42 -12.23
C ALA A 51 -8.29 -4.15 -11.10
N LEU A 52 -8.39 -3.50 -9.93
CA LEU A 52 -9.20 -3.96 -8.81
C LEU A 52 -10.58 -3.31 -8.86
N ILE A 53 -11.61 -4.11 -9.16
CA ILE A 53 -12.99 -3.63 -9.29
C ILE A 53 -13.81 -4.17 -8.12
N GLY A 54 -14.67 -3.34 -7.56
CA GLY A 54 -15.56 -3.73 -6.46
C GLY A 54 -16.17 -2.52 -5.74
N ARG A 55 -17.18 -2.77 -4.93
CA ARG A 55 -17.88 -1.75 -4.12
C ARG A 55 -16.93 -1.11 -3.09
N ASN A 56 -17.34 0.05 -2.55
CA ASN A 56 -16.66 0.64 -1.41
C ASN A 56 -16.73 -0.34 -0.21
N GLY A 57 -15.61 -0.50 0.50
CA GLY A 57 -15.50 -1.47 1.58
C GLY A 57 -15.16 -2.92 1.15
N ALA A 58 -15.02 -3.21 -0.15
CA ALA A 58 -14.69 -4.56 -0.64
C ALA A 58 -13.23 -5.01 -0.42
N GLY A 59 -12.45 -4.29 0.38
CA GLY A 59 -11.07 -4.67 0.70
C GLY A 59 -9.99 -4.22 -0.29
N LYS A 60 -10.34 -3.47 -1.37
CA LYS A 60 -9.37 -3.05 -2.39
C LYS A 60 -8.15 -2.31 -1.81
N SER A 61 -8.39 -1.30 -0.97
CA SER A 61 -7.32 -0.53 -0.31
C SER A 61 -6.54 -1.37 0.70
N THR A 62 -7.20 -2.32 1.36
CA THR A 62 -6.55 -3.28 2.26
C THR A 62 -5.58 -4.15 1.49
N LEU A 63 -5.99 -4.68 0.32
CA LEU A 63 -5.13 -5.48 -0.54
C LEU A 63 -3.89 -4.70 -1.00
N LEU A 64 -4.08 -3.49 -1.53
CA LEU A 64 -2.97 -2.64 -1.97
C LEU A 64 -2.00 -2.30 -0.84
N LYS A 65 -2.52 -1.96 0.34
CA LYS A 65 -1.69 -1.70 1.53
C LYS A 65 -0.94 -2.94 2.01
N THR A 66 -1.54 -4.12 1.87
CA THR A 66 -0.89 -5.38 2.23
C THR A 66 0.23 -5.72 1.24
N ILE A 67 0.00 -5.56 -0.06
CA ILE A 67 1.03 -5.75 -1.11
C ILE A 67 2.20 -4.78 -0.89
N ALA A 68 1.91 -3.54 -0.53
CA ALA A 68 2.92 -2.52 -0.25
C ALA A 68 3.61 -2.66 1.12
N GLY A 69 3.24 -3.67 1.92
CA GLY A 69 3.87 -3.94 3.21
C GLY A 69 3.39 -3.08 4.38
N PHE A 70 2.41 -2.18 4.19
CA PHE A 70 1.84 -1.35 5.26
C PHE A 70 0.92 -2.14 6.20
N LEU A 71 0.37 -3.25 5.73
CA LEU A 71 -0.47 -4.15 6.54
C LEU A 71 0.10 -5.55 6.51
N ARG A 72 0.10 -6.21 7.66
CA ARG A 72 0.50 -7.61 7.76
C ARG A 72 -0.70 -8.52 7.50
N PRO A 73 -0.53 -9.58 6.71
CA PRO A 73 -1.54 -10.62 6.58
C PRO A 73 -1.89 -11.24 7.94
N SER A 74 -3.17 -11.57 8.15
CA SER A 74 -3.61 -12.43 9.25
C SER A 74 -3.32 -13.89 8.94
N GLN A 75 -3.42 -14.27 7.64
CA GLN A 75 -3.07 -15.59 7.12
C GLN A 75 -2.53 -15.44 5.68
N GLY A 76 -1.82 -16.48 5.23
CA GLY A 76 -1.22 -16.49 3.91
C GLY A 76 0.03 -15.63 3.80
N LYS A 77 0.42 -15.31 2.57
CA LYS A 77 1.61 -14.51 2.30
C LYS A 77 1.48 -13.70 1.01
N VAL A 78 2.26 -12.62 0.98
CA VAL A 78 2.50 -11.79 -0.21
C VAL A 78 3.99 -11.78 -0.48
N GLU A 79 4.37 -12.10 -1.69
CA GLU A 79 5.74 -12.00 -2.19
C GLU A 79 5.77 -10.94 -3.28
N THR A 80 6.69 -10.00 -3.19
CA THR A 80 6.90 -8.95 -4.19
C THR A 80 8.35 -8.97 -4.69
N HIS A 81 8.53 -8.76 -5.97
CA HIS A 81 9.84 -8.69 -6.60
C HIS A 81 10.06 -7.30 -7.17
N GLY A 82 11.06 -6.61 -6.67
CA GLY A 82 11.35 -5.21 -7.01
C GLY A 82 10.79 -4.20 -6.01
N ARG A 83 10.84 -2.94 -6.39
CA ARG A 83 10.34 -1.82 -5.56
C ARG A 83 8.83 -1.71 -5.69
N VAL A 84 8.13 -1.65 -4.56
CA VAL A 84 6.69 -1.42 -4.51
C VAL A 84 6.43 0.02 -4.08
N VAL A 85 5.68 0.76 -4.89
CA VAL A 85 5.24 2.13 -4.58
C VAL A 85 3.73 2.14 -4.50
N LEU A 86 3.18 2.61 -3.38
CA LEU A 86 1.75 2.74 -3.17
C LEU A 86 1.34 4.20 -3.34
N LEU A 87 0.60 4.49 -4.41
CA LEU A 87 -0.06 5.77 -4.62
C LEU A 87 -1.53 5.61 -4.24
N ALA A 88 -1.90 5.94 -3.01
CA ALA A 88 -3.24 5.71 -2.48
C ALA A 88 -3.88 7.01 -1.99
N GLY A 89 -4.96 7.42 -2.66
CA GLY A 89 -5.80 8.53 -2.23
C GLY A 89 -5.28 9.92 -2.64
N ALA A 90 -5.96 10.94 -2.12
CA ALA A 90 -5.61 12.36 -2.32
C ALA A 90 -4.44 12.81 -1.42
N ASP A 91 -4.03 11.94 -0.48
CA ASP A 91 -2.92 12.19 0.44
C ASP A 91 -1.90 11.05 0.31
N PRO A 92 -0.88 11.21 -0.52
CA PRO A 92 0.15 10.19 -0.74
C PRO A 92 1.15 10.07 0.42
N GLY A 93 0.79 10.53 1.63
CA GLY A 93 1.66 10.52 2.80
C GLY A 93 2.41 11.83 3.01
N PHE A 94 1.87 12.94 2.52
CA PHE A 94 2.44 14.26 2.82
C PHE A 94 2.22 14.62 4.29
N PHE A 95 3.27 15.12 4.91
CA PHE A 95 3.22 15.71 6.23
C PHE A 95 2.81 17.18 6.10
N LEU A 96 1.64 17.52 6.65
CA LEU A 96 1.05 18.86 6.51
C LEU A 96 1.88 19.97 7.17
N ASP A 97 2.68 19.60 8.17
CA ASP A 97 3.56 20.51 8.90
C ASP A 97 4.95 20.67 8.25
N SER A 98 5.19 19.98 7.13
CA SER A 98 6.45 20.03 6.36
C SER A 98 6.28 20.81 5.07
N THR A 99 7.35 21.41 4.61
CA THR A 99 7.41 22.05 3.28
C THR A 99 7.27 21.01 2.15
N GLY A 100 6.98 21.47 0.94
CA GLY A 100 6.94 20.58 -0.24
C GLY A 100 8.26 19.85 -0.46
N MET A 101 9.39 20.56 -0.28
CA MET A 101 10.73 20.00 -0.41
C MET A 101 11.01 18.90 0.64
N GLU A 102 10.69 19.16 1.90
CA GLU A 102 10.85 18.17 2.97
C GLU A 102 9.98 16.94 2.73
N ASN A 103 8.76 17.12 2.23
CA ASN A 103 7.88 16.01 1.85
C ASN A 103 8.48 15.17 0.72
N ILE A 104 9.04 15.78 -0.31
CA ILE A 104 9.69 15.07 -1.42
C ILE A 104 10.85 14.23 -0.90
N ILE A 105 11.71 14.82 -0.06
CA ILE A 105 12.87 14.13 0.51
C ILE A 105 12.43 12.95 1.40
N GLN A 106 11.45 13.16 2.29
CA GLN A 106 10.94 12.12 3.18
C GLN A 106 10.30 10.96 2.40
N LEU A 107 9.55 11.27 1.34
CA LEU A 107 8.96 10.23 0.49
C LEU A 107 10.04 9.49 -0.32
N ALA A 108 11.03 10.20 -0.85
CA ALA A 108 12.15 9.58 -1.56
C ALA A 108 12.90 8.59 -0.66
N ASP A 109 13.21 8.99 0.58
CA ASP A 109 13.84 8.12 1.58
C ASP A 109 12.96 6.91 1.93
N ALA A 110 11.67 7.13 2.19
CA ALA A 110 10.71 6.06 2.49
C ALA A 110 10.59 5.05 1.34
N TYR A 111 10.78 5.49 0.10
CA TYR A 111 10.80 4.63 -1.09
C TYR A 111 12.20 4.11 -1.45
N GLY A 112 13.20 4.39 -0.63
CA GLY A 112 14.57 3.90 -0.81
C GLY A 112 15.29 4.49 -2.03
N VAL A 113 15.01 5.75 -2.37
CA VAL A 113 15.79 6.52 -3.35
C VAL A 113 17.11 6.90 -2.70
N GLY A 114 18.22 6.64 -3.38
CA GLY A 114 19.56 6.97 -2.85
C GLY A 114 19.78 8.48 -2.74
N GLU A 115 20.56 8.92 -1.75
CA GLU A 115 20.84 10.35 -1.53
C GLU A 115 21.35 11.07 -2.78
N GLN A 116 22.15 10.41 -3.61
CA GLN A 116 22.69 10.97 -4.86
C GLN A 116 21.63 11.15 -5.96
N GLU A 117 20.55 10.36 -5.90
CA GLU A 117 19.44 10.45 -6.85
C GLU A 117 18.37 11.47 -6.41
N ILE A 118 18.36 11.82 -5.12
CA ILE A 118 17.34 12.73 -4.55
C ILE A 118 17.43 14.13 -5.16
N GLU A 119 18.64 14.68 -5.34
CA GLU A 119 18.82 16.04 -5.89
C GLU A 119 18.30 16.16 -7.32
N ASP A 120 18.62 15.19 -8.18
CA ASP A 120 18.12 15.13 -9.55
C ASP A 120 16.62 14.93 -9.59
N PHE A 121 16.10 14.09 -8.68
CA PHE A 121 14.69 13.80 -8.57
C PHE A 121 13.88 15.03 -8.11
N VAL A 122 14.39 15.75 -7.12
CA VAL A 122 13.80 17.00 -6.61
C VAL A 122 13.73 18.04 -7.74
N SER A 123 14.83 18.25 -8.46
CA SER A 123 14.88 19.19 -9.58
C SER A 123 13.82 18.85 -10.62
N SER A 124 13.72 17.58 -10.98
CA SER A 124 12.72 17.10 -11.96
C SER A 124 11.28 17.30 -11.50
N ILE A 125 11.01 17.13 -10.19
CA ILE A 125 9.66 17.34 -9.61
C ILE A 125 9.30 18.82 -9.60
N VAL A 126 10.23 19.69 -9.20
CA VAL A 126 10.00 21.14 -9.15
C VAL A 126 9.73 21.67 -10.55
N ASP A 127 10.50 21.25 -11.55
CA ASP A 127 10.31 21.60 -12.95
C ASP A 127 8.97 21.10 -13.49
N PHE A 128 8.61 19.84 -13.20
CA PHE A 128 7.32 19.25 -13.63
C PHE A 128 6.11 19.94 -13.00
N ALA A 129 6.23 20.32 -11.73
CA ALA A 129 5.15 20.96 -10.97
C ALA A 129 5.04 22.47 -11.23
N GLU A 130 5.99 23.06 -11.98
CA GLU A 130 6.05 24.52 -12.27
C GLU A 130 5.98 25.40 -11.00
N ILE A 131 6.59 24.92 -9.90
CA ILE A 131 6.60 25.58 -8.57
C ILE A 131 7.96 26.18 -8.21
N GLY A 132 8.74 26.57 -9.21
CA GLY A 132 10.07 27.21 -9.08
C GLY A 132 9.98 28.72 -9.00
#